data_d7ecc75ae56a0e29ea328efff361f380
#
_entry.id   d7ecc75ae56a0e29ea328efff361f380
#
_cell.length_a   1.000
_cell.length_b   1.000
_cell.length_c   1.000
_cell.angle_alpha   90.00
_cell.angle_beta   90.00
_cell.angle_gamma   90.00
#
_symmetry.space_group_name_H-M   'P 1'
#
loop_
_entity.id
_entity.type
_entity.pdbx_description
1 polymer ?
#
loop_
_entity_poly.entity_id
_entity_poly.type
_entity_poly.pdbx_seq_one_letter_code
_entity_poly.pdbx_strand_id
1 'polypeptide(L)'
;MYNIKNPDRLDFIRKIRKERGINEIFSIEDTKRNDVVEIGNNVKIKNGTVIGTDGWGYERNEKLELEKFPHYGKVIIGDNVDISSGCTIDRGNMHDTVIGEGTKIDSGVHIAHNVKIGKHSRIGAHSVLLGHCEVGDYVDIWTNVVIKEGVKIGNNSVIGACSFVNVDVPTNSHFVSEFKKVIHNF
;
A
#
# COMPACT_ATOMS: atom_id res chain seq x y z
N MET A 1 6.59 3.22 -21.78
CA MET A 1 6.05 4.55 -22.06
C MET A 1 4.66 4.59 -21.45
N TYR A 2 4.47 5.32 -20.35
CA TYR A 2 3.14 5.52 -19.79
C TYR A 2 2.31 6.35 -20.78
N ASN A 3 1.14 5.84 -21.14
CA ASN A 3 0.22 6.56 -22.01
C ASN A 3 -0.32 7.78 -21.23
N ILE A 4 0.16 8.98 -21.58
CA ILE A 4 -0.09 10.23 -20.86
C ILE A 4 -1.56 10.69 -20.95
N LYS A 5 -2.36 10.06 -21.81
CA LYS A 5 -3.78 10.35 -22.00
C LYS A 5 -4.56 9.03 -22.02
N ASN A 6 -5.24 8.73 -20.92
CA ASN A 6 -6.30 7.74 -20.92
C ASN A 6 -7.65 8.45 -20.66
N PRO A 7 -8.36 8.88 -21.72
CA PRO A 7 -9.65 9.57 -21.57
C PRO A 7 -10.68 8.72 -20.84
N ASP A 8 -10.67 7.40 -21.03
CA ASP A 8 -11.63 6.49 -20.40
C ASP A 8 -11.53 6.50 -18.86
N ARG A 9 -10.30 6.67 -18.35
CA ARG A 9 -10.05 6.70 -16.90
C ARG A 9 -10.52 8.01 -16.25
N LEU A 10 -10.36 9.15 -16.93
CA LEU A 10 -10.87 10.44 -16.47
C LEU A 10 -12.40 10.49 -16.49
N ASP A 11 -13.02 9.97 -17.54
CA ASP A 11 -14.47 9.90 -17.65
C ASP A 11 -15.08 8.97 -16.59
N PHE A 12 -14.40 7.87 -16.27
CA PHE A 12 -14.77 6.99 -15.17
C PHE A 12 -14.71 7.72 -13.81
N ILE A 13 -13.65 8.50 -13.54
CA ILE A 13 -13.50 9.31 -12.32
C ILE A 13 -14.63 10.34 -12.22
N ARG A 14 -14.92 11.07 -13.31
CA ARG A 14 -16.00 12.07 -13.38
C ARG A 14 -17.36 11.44 -13.14
N LYS A 15 -17.60 10.27 -13.71
CA LYS A 15 -18.83 9.50 -13.54
C LYS A 15 -19.03 9.10 -12.08
N ILE A 16 -18.03 8.55 -11.42
CA ILE A 16 -18.11 8.14 -10.01
C ILE A 16 -18.31 9.35 -9.10
N ARG A 17 -17.60 10.46 -9.34
CA ARG A 17 -17.82 11.69 -8.58
C ARG A 17 -19.27 12.16 -8.67
N LYS A 18 -19.84 12.15 -9.86
CA LYS A 18 -21.24 12.56 -10.12
C LYS A 18 -22.24 11.61 -9.46
N GLU A 19 -22.03 10.29 -9.58
CA GLU A 19 -22.94 9.28 -9.01
C GLU A 19 -22.96 9.30 -7.48
N ARG A 20 -21.84 9.69 -6.84
CA ARG A 20 -21.71 9.75 -5.37
C ARG A 20 -21.89 11.14 -4.78
N GLY A 21 -22.26 12.14 -5.60
CA GLY A 21 -22.49 13.51 -5.14
C GLY A 21 -21.27 14.23 -4.59
N ILE A 22 -20.07 13.83 -5.01
CA ILE A 22 -18.82 14.39 -4.50
C ILE A 22 -18.43 15.56 -5.39
N ASN A 23 -18.72 16.76 -4.94
CA ASN A 23 -18.48 18.00 -5.68
C ASN A 23 -17.22 18.76 -5.29
N GLU A 24 -16.45 18.30 -4.27
CA GLU A 24 -15.33 19.10 -3.75
C GLU A 24 -14.09 18.30 -3.37
N ILE A 25 -12.96 19.01 -3.38
CA ILE A 25 -11.64 18.60 -2.90
C ILE A 25 -11.76 18.25 -1.41
N PHE A 26 -11.35 17.06 -1.02
CA PHE A 26 -11.41 16.58 0.36
C PHE A 26 -10.71 17.54 1.33
N SER A 27 -11.43 17.96 2.37
CA SER A 27 -10.87 18.72 3.48
C SER A 27 -10.22 17.78 4.51
N ILE A 28 -9.39 18.35 5.39
CA ILE A 28 -8.80 17.63 6.54
C ILE A 28 -9.88 16.98 7.44
N GLU A 29 -11.12 17.45 7.37
CA GLU A 29 -12.26 16.90 8.13
C GLU A 29 -12.72 15.53 7.62
N ASP A 30 -12.45 15.19 6.36
CA ASP A 30 -12.78 13.87 5.79
C ASP A 30 -11.93 12.73 6.35
N THR A 31 -10.81 13.04 7.00
CA THR A 31 -9.96 12.04 7.68
C THR A 31 -10.53 11.56 9.02
N LYS A 32 -11.63 12.16 9.51
CA LYS A 32 -12.31 11.79 10.77
C LYS A 32 -13.43 10.75 10.60
N ARG A 33 -13.57 10.18 9.41
CA ARG A 33 -14.62 9.19 9.13
C ARG A 33 -14.30 7.86 9.80
N ASN A 34 -15.08 7.48 10.80
CA ASN A 34 -15.04 6.16 11.45
C ASN A 34 -15.40 5.00 10.49
N ASP A 35 -15.80 5.31 9.26
CA ASP A 35 -16.19 4.35 8.22
C ASP A 35 -15.03 3.97 7.28
N VAL A 36 -13.85 4.57 7.47
CA VAL A 36 -12.67 4.37 6.59
C VAL A 36 -11.78 3.22 7.05
N VAL A 37 -11.83 2.85 8.34
CA VAL A 37 -10.97 1.83 8.92
C VAL A 37 -11.82 0.81 9.69
N GLU A 38 -11.69 -0.45 9.34
CA GLU A 38 -12.26 -1.58 10.07
C GLU A 38 -11.14 -2.29 10.83
N ILE A 39 -11.30 -2.47 12.14
CA ILE A 39 -10.27 -3.03 13.01
C ILE A 39 -10.83 -4.27 13.72
N GLY A 40 -10.14 -5.39 13.58
CA GLY A 40 -10.45 -6.65 14.25
C GLY A 40 -10.16 -6.66 15.75
N ASN A 41 -10.23 -7.83 16.36
CA ASN A 41 -10.01 -8.02 17.78
C ASN A 41 -8.52 -8.07 18.13
N ASN A 42 -8.15 -7.61 19.33
CA ASN A 42 -6.79 -7.65 19.89
C ASN A 42 -5.73 -6.98 19.01
N VAL A 43 -6.11 -5.99 18.22
CA VAL A 43 -5.18 -5.21 17.39
C VAL A 43 -4.43 -4.22 18.28
N LYS A 44 -3.11 -4.10 18.05
CA LYS A 44 -2.26 -3.14 18.75
C LYS A 44 -1.67 -2.17 17.75
N ILE A 45 -1.87 -0.88 17.97
CA ILE A 45 -1.33 0.20 17.13
C ILE A 45 -0.54 1.16 18.02
N LYS A 46 0.74 1.35 17.72
CA LYS A 46 1.61 2.26 18.48
C LYS A 46 1.52 3.70 17.97
N ASN A 47 2.01 4.61 18.80
CA ASN A 47 1.93 6.06 18.57
C ASN A 47 2.58 6.50 17.24
N GLY A 48 2.01 7.55 16.65
CA GLY A 48 2.50 8.14 15.40
C GLY A 48 2.13 7.39 14.12
N THR A 49 1.39 6.29 14.23
CA THR A 49 0.87 5.56 13.08
C THR A 49 -0.40 6.23 12.56
N VAL A 50 -0.46 6.42 11.25
CA VAL A 50 -1.57 7.04 10.52
C VAL A 50 -2.21 6.01 9.60
N ILE A 51 -3.54 5.84 9.68
CA ILE A 51 -4.27 4.81 8.95
C ILE A 51 -5.50 5.43 8.28
N GLY A 52 -5.74 5.07 7.01
CA GLY A 52 -6.94 5.45 6.27
C GLY A 52 -6.83 6.76 5.51
N THR A 53 -5.61 7.28 5.33
CA THR A 53 -5.37 8.42 4.44
C THR A 53 -5.53 8.02 2.98
N ASP A 54 -5.86 8.98 2.14
CA ASP A 54 -5.88 8.77 0.70
C ASP A 54 -4.46 8.53 0.18
N GLY A 55 -4.31 7.54 -0.70
CA GLY A 55 -3.07 7.28 -1.39
C GLY A 55 -2.67 8.36 -2.39
N TRP A 56 -1.47 8.24 -2.93
CA TRP A 56 -0.88 9.14 -3.92
C TRP A 56 -1.38 8.77 -5.33
N GLY A 57 -2.58 9.22 -5.69
CA GLY A 57 -3.17 9.01 -7.00
C GLY A 57 -3.56 10.32 -7.67
N TYR A 58 -2.97 10.61 -8.84
CA TYR A 58 -3.29 11.78 -9.65
C TYR A 58 -3.35 11.41 -11.12
N GLU A 59 -4.27 12.02 -11.86
CA GLU A 59 -4.37 11.92 -13.32
C GLU A 59 -4.26 13.31 -13.94
N ARG A 60 -3.76 13.38 -15.17
CA ARG A 60 -3.71 14.65 -15.90
C ARG A 60 -5.01 14.89 -16.64
N ASN A 61 -5.59 16.07 -16.43
CA ASN A 61 -6.76 16.54 -17.19
C ASN A 61 -6.37 17.02 -18.59
N GLU A 62 -7.33 17.54 -19.33
CA GLU A 62 -7.14 18.06 -20.70
C GLU A 62 -6.13 19.21 -20.79
N LYS A 63 -5.97 19.98 -19.69
CA LYS A 63 -5.01 21.07 -19.55
C LYS A 63 -3.65 20.62 -19.02
N LEU A 64 -3.43 19.30 -18.84
CA LEU A 64 -2.25 18.68 -18.24
C LEU A 64 -2.07 19.00 -16.74
N GLU A 65 -3.07 19.53 -16.07
CA GLU A 65 -3.08 19.74 -14.62
C GLU A 65 -3.35 18.43 -13.91
N LEU A 66 -2.78 18.25 -12.70
CA LEU A 66 -2.97 17.05 -11.90
C LEU A 66 -4.27 17.13 -11.12
N GLU A 67 -5.18 16.20 -11.39
CA GLU A 67 -6.41 16.00 -10.62
C GLU A 67 -6.27 14.78 -9.73
N LYS A 68 -6.63 14.93 -8.44
CA LYS A 68 -6.54 13.83 -7.48
C LYS A 68 -7.53 12.72 -7.82
N PHE A 69 -7.02 11.48 -7.84
CA PHE A 69 -7.84 10.28 -7.96
C PHE A 69 -8.54 10.02 -6.61
N PRO A 70 -9.88 9.92 -6.58
CA PRO A 70 -10.60 9.70 -5.34
C PRO A 70 -10.39 8.29 -4.78
N HIS A 71 -10.34 8.19 -3.45
CA HIS A 71 -10.21 6.93 -2.73
C HIS A 71 -11.51 6.64 -1.99
N TYR A 72 -12.14 5.51 -2.27
CA TYR A 72 -13.44 5.08 -1.69
C TYR A 72 -13.35 3.79 -0.89
N GLY A 73 -12.29 3.02 -1.09
CA GLY A 73 -12.03 1.82 -0.33
C GLY A 73 -11.68 2.13 1.12
N LYS A 74 -11.54 1.11 1.92
CA LYS A 74 -11.21 1.17 3.35
C LYS A 74 -9.82 0.63 3.60
N VAL A 75 -9.42 0.66 4.88
CA VAL A 75 -8.37 -0.19 5.44
C VAL A 75 -9.06 -1.24 6.32
N ILE A 76 -8.82 -2.51 6.06
CA ILE A 76 -9.34 -3.62 6.85
C ILE A 76 -8.18 -4.29 7.56
N ILE A 77 -8.22 -4.31 8.89
CA ILE A 77 -7.19 -4.91 9.75
C ILE A 77 -7.78 -6.12 10.46
N GLY A 78 -7.21 -7.28 10.22
CA GLY A 78 -7.63 -8.54 10.84
C GLY A 78 -7.30 -8.63 12.34
N ASP A 79 -7.76 -9.71 12.96
CA ASP A 79 -7.54 -9.97 14.38
C ASP A 79 -6.05 -10.16 14.70
N ASN A 80 -5.65 -9.82 15.93
CA ASN A 80 -4.30 -10.05 16.47
C ASN A 80 -3.16 -9.39 15.68
N VAL A 81 -3.43 -8.35 14.89
CA VAL A 81 -2.42 -7.57 14.17
C VAL A 81 -1.70 -6.63 15.13
N ASP A 82 -0.37 -6.55 15.02
CA ASP A 82 0.43 -5.55 15.73
C ASP A 82 1.06 -4.59 14.69
N ILE A 83 0.86 -3.29 14.89
CA ILE A 83 1.43 -2.22 14.07
C ILE A 83 2.29 -1.34 14.96
N SER A 84 3.57 -1.26 14.65
CA SER A 84 4.54 -0.44 15.39
C SER A 84 4.40 1.05 15.05
N SER A 85 5.28 1.87 15.65
CA SER A 85 5.19 3.33 15.60
C SER A 85 5.54 3.90 14.21
N GLY A 86 4.88 5.02 13.86
CA GLY A 86 5.25 5.81 12.69
C GLY A 86 4.94 5.15 11.35
N CYS A 87 4.07 4.14 11.30
CA CYS A 87 3.60 3.55 10.06
C CYS A 87 2.58 4.45 9.36
N THR A 88 2.49 4.34 8.03
CA THR A 88 1.43 4.98 7.24
C THR A 88 0.74 3.92 6.40
N ILE A 89 -0.59 3.86 6.49
CA ILE A 89 -1.39 2.86 5.78
C ILE A 89 -2.50 3.59 5.03
N ASP A 90 -2.39 3.62 3.71
CA ASP A 90 -3.34 4.29 2.86
C ASP A 90 -4.57 3.42 2.63
N ARG A 91 -5.73 4.07 2.55
CA ARG A 91 -6.98 3.42 2.12
C ARG A 91 -6.92 3.05 0.64
N GLY A 92 -7.69 2.07 0.28
CA GLY A 92 -7.81 1.70 -1.13
C GLY A 92 -8.55 2.75 -1.97
N ASN A 93 -8.30 2.73 -3.26
CA ASN A 93 -9.04 3.59 -4.19
C ASN A 93 -10.46 3.02 -4.45
N MET A 94 -10.60 1.99 -5.29
CA MET A 94 -11.90 1.34 -5.57
C MET A 94 -12.10 0.04 -4.76
N HIS A 95 -11.03 -0.56 -4.28
CA HIS A 95 -11.02 -1.76 -3.43
C HIS A 95 -10.27 -1.45 -2.15
N ASP A 96 -10.40 -2.30 -1.14
CA ASP A 96 -9.80 -2.07 0.18
C ASP A 96 -8.31 -2.40 0.21
N THR A 97 -7.60 -1.74 1.13
CA THR A 97 -6.29 -2.15 1.64
C THR A 97 -6.55 -3.12 2.78
N VAL A 98 -5.92 -4.30 2.75
CA VAL A 98 -6.24 -5.38 3.69
C VAL A 98 -4.97 -5.90 4.38
N ILE A 99 -5.04 -6.04 5.71
CA ILE A 99 -3.98 -6.64 6.53
C ILE A 99 -4.56 -7.87 7.22
N GLY A 100 -4.04 -9.04 6.87
CA GLY A 100 -4.50 -10.33 7.39
C GLY A 100 -4.19 -10.54 8.86
N GLU A 101 -4.98 -11.43 9.45
CA GLU A 101 -4.89 -11.83 10.85
C GLU A 101 -3.46 -12.18 11.29
N GLY A 102 -3.07 -11.80 12.49
CA GLY A 102 -1.80 -12.17 13.13
C GLY A 102 -0.56 -11.51 12.55
N THR A 103 -0.69 -10.69 11.50
CA THR A 103 0.43 -10.01 10.84
C THR A 103 1.07 -8.98 11.77
N LYS A 104 2.40 -8.85 11.67
CA LYS A 104 3.21 -7.94 12.46
C LYS A 104 3.92 -6.94 11.56
N ILE A 105 3.74 -5.66 11.83
CA ILE A 105 4.29 -4.56 11.05
C ILE A 105 5.19 -3.74 11.94
N ASP A 106 6.46 -3.66 11.56
CA ASP A 106 7.47 -2.93 12.33
C ASP A 106 7.43 -1.42 12.02
N SER A 107 8.26 -0.65 12.70
CA SER A 107 8.22 0.82 12.72
C SER A 107 8.53 1.44 11.34
N GLY A 108 7.82 2.52 11.03
CA GLY A 108 8.08 3.32 9.84
C GLY A 108 7.71 2.65 8.51
N VAL A 109 6.93 1.58 8.52
CA VAL A 109 6.47 0.91 7.29
C VAL A 109 5.43 1.78 6.59
N HIS A 110 5.55 1.90 5.26
CA HIS A 110 4.52 2.48 4.41
C HIS A 110 3.78 1.39 3.63
N ILE A 111 2.46 1.37 3.77
CA ILE A 111 1.55 0.49 3.01
C ILE A 111 0.67 1.37 2.16
N ALA A 112 0.89 1.35 0.85
CA ALA A 112 0.13 2.15 -0.10
C ALA A 112 -1.27 1.57 -0.36
N HIS A 113 -2.07 2.30 -1.14
CA HIS A 113 -3.44 1.94 -1.46
C HIS A 113 -3.59 0.54 -2.12
N ASN A 114 -4.67 -0.15 -1.80
CA ASN A 114 -5.03 -1.46 -2.39
C ASN A 114 -4.04 -2.60 -2.14
N VAL A 115 -3.09 -2.43 -1.24
CA VAL A 115 -2.18 -3.51 -0.83
C VAL A 115 -2.97 -4.56 -0.07
N LYS A 116 -2.67 -5.83 -0.32
CA LYS A 116 -3.20 -6.96 0.44
C LYS A 116 -2.06 -7.72 1.09
N ILE A 117 -2.13 -7.86 2.39
CA ILE A 117 -1.18 -8.67 3.17
C ILE A 117 -1.94 -9.84 3.77
N GLY A 118 -1.44 -11.04 3.55
CA GLY A 118 -1.98 -12.28 4.09
C GLY A 118 -1.79 -12.40 5.60
N LYS A 119 -2.09 -13.59 6.13
CA LYS A 119 -2.05 -13.89 7.55
C LYS A 119 -0.64 -14.19 8.03
N HIS A 120 -0.39 -13.87 9.32
CA HIS A 120 0.83 -14.25 10.05
C HIS A 120 2.12 -13.84 9.36
N SER A 121 2.09 -12.80 8.52
CA SER A 121 3.28 -12.27 7.85
C SER A 121 4.00 -11.22 8.71
N ARG A 122 5.29 -11.01 8.47
CA ARG A 122 6.11 -10.03 9.17
C ARG A 122 6.67 -9.01 8.18
N ILE A 123 6.46 -7.73 8.46
CA ILE A 123 6.94 -6.63 7.63
C ILE A 123 7.97 -5.84 8.42
N GLY A 124 9.23 -5.94 8.02
CA GLY A 124 10.35 -5.29 8.68
C GLY A 124 10.37 -3.77 8.53
N ALA A 125 11.04 -3.12 9.47
CA ALA A 125 11.04 -1.67 9.61
C ALA A 125 11.43 -0.94 8.31
N HIS A 126 10.80 0.23 8.09
CA HIS A 126 11.05 1.12 6.96
C HIS A 126 10.84 0.49 5.57
N SER A 127 10.12 -0.62 5.50
CA SER A 127 9.73 -1.19 4.21
C SER A 127 8.58 -0.41 3.57
N VAL A 128 8.55 -0.41 2.25
CA VAL A 128 7.55 0.28 1.43
C VAL A 128 6.86 -0.72 0.52
N LEU A 129 5.57 -0.90 0.70
CA LEU A 129 4.71 -1.70 -0.17
C LEU A 129 3.92 -0.76 -1.06
N LEU A 130 4.29 -0.68 -2.35
CA LEU A 130 3.61 0.19 -3.30
C LEU A 130 2.24 -0.35 -3.68
N GLY A 131 1.41 0.49 -4.27
CA GLY A 131 0.00 0.20 -4.54
C GLY A 131 -0.24 -1.15 -5.23
N HIS A 132 -1.37 -1.79 -4.89
CA HIS A 132 -1.81 -3.06 -5.48
C HIS A 132 -0.89 -4.27 -5.27
N CYS A 133 0.14 -4.19 -4.40
CA CYS A 133 0.94 -5.36 -4.05
C CYS A 133 0.08 -6.41 -3.33
N GLU A 134 0.38 -7.67 -3.56
CA GLU A 134 -0.21 -8.79 -2.85
C GLU A 134 0.89 -9.58 -2.12
N VAL A 135 0.84 -9.65 -0.81
CA VAL A 135 1.73 -10.45 0.03
C VAL A 135 0.93 -11.62 0.57
N GLY A 136 1.42 -12.82 0.37
CA GLY A 136 0.77 -14.06 0.83
C GLY A 136 0.82 -14.26 2.34
N ASP A 137 0.38 -15.44 2.78
CA ASP A 137 0.44 -15.85 4.18
C ASP A 137 1.85 -16.30 4.57
N TYR A 138 2.23 -16.08 5.83
CA TYR A 138 3.51 -16.51 6.42
C TYR A 138 4.73 -15.97 5.68
N VAL A 139 4.64 -14.77 5.13
CA VAL A 139 5.76 -14.12 4.43
C VAL A 139 6.59 -13.31 5.41
N ASP A 140 7.90 -13.42 5.31
CA ASP A 140 8.86 -12.60 6.05
C ASP A 140 9.51 -11.57 5.13
N ILE A 141 9.16 -10.31 5.32
CA ILE A 141 9.81 -9.17 4.65
C ILE A 141 10.76 -8.52 5.65
N TRP A 142 12.05 -8.50 5.34
CA TRP A 142 13.06 -7.88 6.19
C TRP A 142 13.06 -6.36 6.04
N THR A 143 13.97 -5.68 6.73
CA THR A 143 14.00 -4.22 6.83
C THR A 143 14.39 -3.54 5.50
N ASN A 144 13.88 -2.31 5.29
CA ASN A 144 14.20 -1.47 4.12
C ASN A 144 13.93 -2.13 2.76
N VAL A 145 12.90 -2.95 2.67
CA VAL A 145 12.46 -3.56 1.42
C VAL A 145 11.50 -2.62 0.70
N VAL A 146 11.65 -2.50 -0.63
CA VAL A 146 10.67 -1.83 -1.48
C VAL A 146 10.04 -2.85 -2.42
N ILE A 147 8.71 -2.99 -2.34
CA ILE A 147 7.94 -3.84 -3.26
C ILE A 147 7.27 -2.95 -4.30
N LYS A 148 7.59 -3.20 -5.57
CA LYS A 148 7.02 -2.46 -6.70
C LYS A 148 5.52 -2.66 -6.81
N GLU A 149 4.81 -1.64 -7.28
CA GLU A 149 3.37 -1.67 -7.54
C GLU A 149 2.94 -2.92 -8.31
N GLY A 150 1.87 -3.58 -7.82
CA GLY A 150 1.25 -4.73 -8.44
C GLY A 150 2.00 -6.06 -8.31
N VAL A 151 3.16 -6.08 -7.66
CA VAL A 151 3.94 -7.31 -7.46
C VAL A 151 3.24 -8.25 -6.47
N LYS A 152 3.32 -9.56 -6.75
CA LYS A 152 2.79 -10.62 -5.88
C LYS A 152 3.90 -11.41 -5.24
N ILE A 153 3.78 -11.62 -3.93
CA ILE A 153 4.69 -12.46 -3.14
C ILE A 153 3.92 -13.66 -2.64
N GLY A 154 4.35 -14.85 -3.08
CA GLY A 154 3.72 -16.12 -2.71
C GLY A 154 3.93 -16.47 -1.23
N ASN A 155 3.06 -17.34 -0.72
CA ASN A 155 3.07 -17.81 0.68
C ASN A 155 4.43 -18.38 1.10
N ASN A 156 4.74 -18.29 2.39
CA ASN A 156 5.96 -18.86 3.01
C ASN A 156 7.26 -18.36 2.37
N SER A 157 7.26 -17.18 1.76
CA SER A 157 8.45 -16.61 1.13
C SER A 157 9.18 -15.66 2.06
N VAL A 158 10.47 -15.48 1.80
CA VAL A 158 11.34 -14.56 2.55
C VAL A 158 11.94 -13.55 1.60
N ILE A 159 11.82 -12.26 1.94
CA ILE A 159 12.42 -11.16 1.21
C ILE A 159 13.56 -10.58 2.03
N GLY A 160 14.78 -10.68 1.52
CA GLY A 160 15.98 -10.19 2.18
C GLY A 160 16.01 -8.67 2.33
N ALA A 161 16.68 -8.20 3.37
CA ALA A 161 16.76 -6.76 3.68
C ALA A 161 17.32 -5.93 2.51
N CYS A 162 16.88 -4.67 2.43
CA CYS A 162 17.29 -3.72 1.40
C CYS A 162 17.00 -4.16 -0.05
N SER A 163 16.10 -5.11 -0.25
CA SER A 163 15.75 -5.58 -1.59
C SER A 163 14.77 -4.64 -2.29
N PHE A 164 14.94 -4.47 -3.60
CA PHE A 164 13.91 -3.93 -4.48
C PHE A 164 13.25 -5.07 -5.26
N VAL A 165 12.01 -5.39 -4.91
CA VAL A 165 11.25 -6.50 -5.51
C VAL A 165 10.42 -5.95 -6.66
N ASN A 166 10.83 -6.24 -7.90
CA ASN A 166 10.20 -5.73 -9.12
C ASN A 166 9.60 -6.82 -10.02
N VAL A 167 9.58 -8.05 -9.53
CA VAL A 167 8.99 -9.23 -10.17
C VAL A 167 8.22 -10.04 -9.14
N ASP A 168 7.27 -10.84 -9.59
CA ASP A 168 6.53 -11.74 -8.70
C ASP A 168 7.47 -12.79 -8.09
N VAL A 169 7.26 -13.07 -6.80
CA VAL A 169 8.03 -14.06 -6.04
C VAL A 169 7.17 -15.30 -5.82
N PRO A 170 7.56 -16.47 -6.31
CA PRO A 170 6.79 -17.69 -6.11
C PRO A 170 6.68 -18.10 -4.63
N THR A 171 5.68 -18.91 -4.30
CA THR A 171 5.53 -19.54 -2.99
C THR A 171 6.79 -20.31 -2.57
N ASN A 172 7.13 -20.32 -1.28
CA ASN A 172 8.29 -20.99 -0.69
C ASN A 172 9.64 -20.51 -1.28
N SER A 173 9.74 -19.25 -1.63
CA SER A 173 10.93 -18.68 -2.27
C SER A 173 11.69 -17.75 -1.32
N HIS A 174 12.99 -17.62 -1.58
CA HIS A 174 13.84 -16.63 -0.94
C HIS A 174 14.34 -15.64 -1.99
N PHE A 175 13.96 -14.37 -1.87
CA PHE A 175 14.33 -13.30 -2.79
C PHE A 175 15.34 -12.36 -2.14
N VAL A 176 16.43 -12.09 -2.85
CA VAL A 176 17.44 -11.09 -2.47
C VAL A 176 17.82 -10.30 -3.71
N SER A 177 17.84 -8.96 -3.61
CA SER A 177 18.36 -8.14 -4.70
C SER A 177 19.87 -8.21 -4.78
N GLU A 178 20.41 -8.39 -5.97
CA GLU A 178 21.85 -8.24 -6.20
C GLU A 178 22.21 -6.75 -6.37
N PHE A 179 23.15 -6.27 -5.55
CA PHE A 179 23.72 -4.94 -5.69
C PHE A 179 24.97 -5.03 -6.56
N LYS A 180 24.92 -4.43 -7.77
CA LYS A 180 26.12 -4.29 -8.59
C LYS A 180 26.99 -3.16 -8.02
N LYS A 181 28.20 -3.48 -7.62
CA LYS A 181 29.21 -2.50 -7.24
C LYS A 181 29.83 -1.91 -8.51
N VAL A 182 29.63 -0.62 -8.76
CA VAL A 182 30.36 0.10 -9.79
C VAL A 182 31.57 0.75 -9.13
N ILE A 183 32.78 0.34 -9.54
CA ILE A 183 34.04 0.96 -9.10
C ILE A 183 34.55 1.76 -10.28
N HIS A 184 34.59 3.08 -10.13
CA HIS A 184 35.31 3.95 -11.07
C HIS A 184 36.72 4.11 -10.51
N ASN A 185 37.73 3.73 -11.31
CA ASN A 185 39.11 4.10 -11.02
C ASN A 185 39.27 5.54 -11.45
N PHE A 186 39.56 6.43 -10.51
CA PHE A 186 39.95 7.81 -10.73
C PHE A 186 41.41 7.87 -11.13
#